data_e013ba79163f739e84d50a60e79c1659
#
_entry.id   e013ba79163f739e84d50a60e79c1659
#
_cell.length_a   1.000
_cell.length_b   1.000
_cell.length_c   1.000
_cell.angle_alpha   90.00
_cell.angle_beta   90.00
_cell.angle_gamma   90.00
#
_symmetry.space_group_name_H-M   'P 1'
#
loop_
_entity.id
_entity.type
_entity.pdbx_description
1 polymer ?
#
loop_
_entity_poly.entity_id
_entity_poly.type
_entity_poly.pdbx_seq_one_letter_code
_entity_poly.pdbx_strand_id
1 'polypeptide(L)'
;MAKRSRYFIVNPGKVNLPEETGGQSEFGYRYFEGAAPGTIMIGEIPNNTEFKRIFCWEDAVIHLPFGSDEIGTVITKLDRQPERQMRIRRNNIIHSLLHHDWAYRWETVLQMAGLAPLPMLVKRNKRLKEVAAMVAEEQCESLERVRCRQ
;
A
#
# COMPACT_ATOMS: atom_id res chain seq x y z
N MET A 1 12.59 -4.87 8.01
CA MET A 1 13.32 -3.93 7.13
C MET A 1 12.43 -2.82 6.59
N ALA A 2 11.29 -3.08 5.99
CA ALA A 2 10.42 -2.06 5.39
C ALA A 2 10.07 -0.86 6.30
N LYS A 3 9.80 -1.07 7.58
CA LYS A 3 9.48 0.01 8.55
C LYS A 3 10.54 1.10 8.69
N ARG A 4 11.78 0.83 8.29
CA ARG A 4 12.90 1.79 8.35
C ARG A 4 13.24 2.39 6.99
N SER A 5 12.56 1.97 5.93
CA SER A 5 12.81 2.43 4.57
C SER A 5 11.80 3.52 4.19
N ARG A 6 12.26 4.57 3.54
CA ARG A 6 11.39 5.58 2.95
C ARG A 6 10.80 5.07 1.63
N TYR A 7 11.63 4.47 0.82
CA TYR A 7 11.31 3.91 -0.48
C TYR A 7 11.41 2.39 -0.47
N PHE A 8 10.57 1.74 -1.26
CA PHE A 8 10.53 0.29 -1.38
C PHE A 8 10.30 -0.13 -2.84
N ILE A 9 11.25 -0.86 -3.41
CA ILE A 9 11.13 -1.30 -4.79
C ILE A 9 10.20 -2.51 -4.87
N VAL A 10 9.22 -2.40 -5.78
CA VAL A 10 8.23 -3.44 -6.05
C VAL A 10 8.16 -3.75 -7.53
N ASN A 11 8.11 -5.03 -7.86
CA ASN A 11 7.90 -5.49 -9.22
C ASN A 11 7.03 -6.75 -9.22
N PRO A 12 6.30 -7.03 -10.30
CA PRO A 12 5.61 -8.30 -10.48
C PRO A 12 6.55 -9.49 -10.39
N GLY A 13 6.03 -10.63 -9.97
CA GLY A 13 6.79 -11.87 -10.01
C GLY A 13 7.22 -12.19 -11.43
N LYS A 14 8.48 -12.64 -11.60
CA LYS A 14 9.03 -13.03 -12.91
C LYS A 14 8.86 -11.97 -14.02
N VAL A 15 8.89 -10.68 -13.66
CA VAL A 15 8.74 -9.56 -14.60
C VAL A 15 9.77 -9.61 -15.74
N ASN A 16 10.93 -10.21 -15.51
CA ASN A 16 12.02 -10.40 -16.48
C ASN A 16 11.91 -11.71 -17.28
N LEU A 17 10.90 -12.54 -17.03
CA LEU A 17 10.71 -13.84 -17.66
C LEU A 17 9.25 -14.02 -18.11
N PRO A 18 8.74 -13.15 -19.00
CA PRO A 18 7.33 -13.16 -19.41
C PRO A 18 6.92 -14.47 -20.09
N GLU A 19 7.86 -15.16 -20.71
CA GLU A 19 7.62 -16.45 -21.37
C GLU A 19 7.24 -17.55 -20.38
N GLU A 20 7.83 -17.53 -19.16
CA GLU A 20 7.51 -18.51 -18.12
C GLU A 20 6.14 -18.30 -17.49
N THR A 21 5.60 -17.08 -17.59
CA THR A 21 4.27 -16.73 -17.06
C THR A 21 3.16 -16.77 -18.12
N GLY A 22 3.50 -17.12 -19.37
CA GLY A 22 2.55 -17.03 -20.49
C GLY A 22 2.03 -15.61 -20.73
N GLY A 23 2.83 -14.59 -20.38
CA GLY A 23 2.46 -13.18 -20.46
C GLY A 23 1.55 -12.69 -19.34
N GLN A 24 1.26 -13.52 -18.33
CA GLN A 24 0.49 -13.09 -17.15
C GLN A 24 1.37 -12.27 -16.21
N SER A 25 0.79 -11.20 -15.68
CA SER A 25 1.45 -10.33 -14.71
C SER A 25 0.88 -10.60 -13.32
N GLU A 26 1.64 -11.31 -12.49
CA GLU A 26 1.28 -11.60 -11.11
C GLU A 26 1.92 -10.61 -10.16
N PHE A 27 1.14 -10.11 -9.20
CA PHE A 27 1.68 -9.31 -8.11
C PHE A 27 1.82 -10.14 -6.83
N GLY A 28 3.03 -10.12 -6.30
CA GLY A 28 3.38 -10.86 -5.08
C GLY A 28 3.15 -10.07 -3.80
N TYR A 29 3.54 -10.67 -2.69
CA TYR A 29 3.42 -10.08 -1.34
C TYR A 29 4.15 -8.75 -1.16
N ARG A 30 5.14 -8.45 -1.99
CA ARG A 30 5.95 -7.23 -1.93
C ARG A 30 5.13 -5.95 -1.91
N TYR A 31 4.04 -5.89 -2.65
CA TYR A 31 3.16 -4.71 -2.66
C TYR A 31 2.45 -4.52 -1.32
N PHE A 32 2.02 -5.60 -0.67
CA PHE A 32 1.42 -5.54 0.66
C PHE A 32 2.47 -5.25 1.74
N GLU A 33 3.66 -5.82 1.63
CA GLU A 33 4.79 -5.58 2.54
C GLU A 33 5.28 -4.14 2.48
N GLY A 34 5.23 -3.50 1.31
CA GLY A 34 5.57 -2.10 1.12
C GLY A 34 4.48 -1.16 1.62
N ALA A 35 3.21 -1.45 1.33
CA ALA A 35 2.10 -0.60 1.72
C ALA A 35 1.86 -0.56 3.24
N ALA A 36 1.89 -1.71 3.92
CA ALA A 36 1.55 -1.83 5.33
C ALA A 36 2.38 -0.93 6.27
N PRO A 37 3.71 -0.76 6.12
CA PRO A 37 4.50 0.16 6.92
C PRO A 37 4.46 1.61 6.42
N GLY A 38 3.74 1.90 5.34
CA GLY A 38 3.65 3.23 4.75
C GLY A 38 4.91 3.64 3.99
N THR A 39 5.59 2.71 3.31
CA THR A 39 6.70 3.08 2.43
C THR A 39 6.17 3.63 1.11
N ILE A 40 6.95 4.44 0.43
CA ILE A 40 6.66 4.89 -0.93
C ILE A 40 7.14 3.78 -1.87
N MET A 41 6.20 3.07 -2.47
CA MET A 41 6.50 2.00 -3.40
C MET A 41 6.83 2.56 -4.78
N ILE A 42 7.93 2.09 -5.36
CA ILE A 42 8.38 2.49 -6.71
C ILE A 42 8.63 1.21 -7.51
N GLY A 43 8.11 1.15 -8.72
CA GLY A 43 8.35 0.01 -9.61
C GLY A 43 7.28 -0.23 -10.65
N GLU A 44 7.29 -1.41 -11.22
CA GLU A 44 6.35 -1.79 -12.27
C GLU A 44 4.94 -1.97 -11.69
N ILE A 45 3.94 -1.42 -12.39
CA ILE A 45 2.54 -1.58 -12.04
C ILE A 45 1.98 -2.77 -12.83
N PRO A 46 1.54 -3.86 -12.15
CA PRO A 46 0.95 -5.00 -12.84
C PRO A 46 -0.26 -4.62 -13.68
N ASN A 47 -0.25 -5.02 -14.95
CA ASN A 47 -1.38 -4.77 -15.81
C ASN A 47 -2.45 -5.85 -15.66
N ASN A 48 -3.05 -5.93 -14.47
CA ASN A 48 -4.19 -6.79 -14.23
C ASN A 48 -5.31 -6.09 -13.44
N THR A 49 -6.53 -6.55 -13.60
CA THR A 49 -7.73 -5.96 -13.02
C THR A 49 -7.74 -6.10 -11.48
N GLU A 50 -7.25 -7.21 -10.96
CA GLU A 50 -7.21 -7.46 -9.51
C GLU A 50 -6.24 -6.50 -8.82
N PHE A 51 -5.06 -6.25 -9.39
CA PHE A 51 -4.15 -5.27 -8.86
C PHE A 51 -4.80 -3.88 -8.77
N LYS A 52 -5.44 -3.44 -9.86
CA LYS A 52 -6.11 -2.14 -9.92
C LYS A 52 -7.26 -2.03 -8.92
N ARG A 53 -7.94 -3.12 -8.63
CA ARG A 53 -9.02 -3.18 -7.62
C ARG A 53 -8.47 -3.12 -6.19
N ILE A 54 -7.34 -3.77 -5.93
CA ILE A 54 -6.74 -3.91 -4.59
C ILE A 54 -5.93 -2.68 -4.22
N PHE A 55 -5.18 -2.10 -5.17
CA PHE A 55 -4.36 -0.90 -5.00
C PHE A 55 -4.97 0.28 -5.76
N CYS A 56 -6.23 0.63 -5.45
CA CYS A 56 -7.05 1.57 -6.20
C CYS A 56 -6.85 3.05 -5.82
N TRP A 57 -6.01 3.36 -4.83
CA TRP A 57 -5.78 4.74 -4.40
C TRP A 57 -4.64 5.42 -5.17
N GLU A 58 -4.70 6.73 -5.19
CA GLU A 58 -3.70 7.57 -5.88
C GLU A 58 -2.29 7.33 -5.33
N ASP A 59 -1.32 7.22 -6.22
CA ASP A 59 0.09 7.02 -5.88
C ASP A 59 0.35 5.74 -5.04
N ALA A 60 -0.52 4.73 -5.09
CA ALA A 60 -0.30 3.44 -4.41
C ALA A 60 1.08 2.86 -4.76
N VAL A 61 1.45 2.96 -6.03
CA VAL A 61 2.79 2.67 -6.55
C VAL A 61 3.20 3.80 -7.49
N ILE A 62 4.38 4.32 -7.31
CA ILE A 62 4.99 5.23 -8.27
C ILE A 62 5.55 4.40 -9.41
N HIS A 63 4.97 4.57 -10.59
CA HIS A 63 5.36 3.76 -11.75
C HIS A 63 6.82 4.05 -12.16
N LEU A 64 7.57 2.98 -12.28
CA LEU A 64 8.89 2.94 -12.87
C LEU A 64 9.03 1.60 -13.61
N PRO A 65 9.22 1.60 -14.94
CA PRO A 65 9.38 0.37 -15.72
C PRO A 65 10.54 -0.48 -15.19
N PHE A 66 10.35 -1.79 -15.20
CA PHE A 66 11.42 -2.72 -14.83
C PHE A 66 12.65 -2.50 -15.71
N GLY A 67 13.84 -2.46 -15.09
CA GLY A 67 15.10 -2.23 -15.79
C GLY A 67 15.39 -0.76 -16.15
N SER A 68 14.50 0.19 -15.77
CA SER A 68 14.76 1.61 -15.95
C SER A 68 15.90 2.10 -15.06
N ASP A 69 16.77 2.93 -15.60
CA ASP A 69 17.86 3.61 -14.89
C ASP A 69 17.44 4.92 -14.24
N GLU A 70 16.16 5.31 -14.41
CA GLU A 70 15.64 6.60 -13.91
C GLU A 70 15.31 6.63 -12.42
N ILE A 71 15.61 5.60 -11.66
CA ILE A 71 15.29 5.52 -10.23
C ILE A 71 15.79 6.73 -9.43
N GLY A 72 17.00 7.20 -9.72
CA GLY A 72 17.58 8.38 -9.08
C GLY A 72 16.78 9.66 -9.36
N THR A 73 16.31 9.82 -10.59
CA THR A 73 15.46 10.94 -11.01
C THR A 73 14.10 10.92 -10.31
N VAL A 74 13.48 9.73 -10.23
CA VAL A 74 12.19 9.55 -9.54
C VAL A 74 12.31 9.89 -8.05
N ILE A 75 13.34 9.37 -7.37
CA ILE A 75 13.58 9.67 -5.95
C ILE A 75 13.82 11.16 -5.75
N THR A 76 14.65 11.80 -6.58
CA THR A 76 14.93 13.24 -6.48
C THR A 76 13.66 14.09 -6.66
N LYS A 77 12.78 13.72 -7.58
CA LYS A 77 11.49 14.39 -7.76
C LYS A 77 10.58 14.23 -6.54
N LEU A 78 10.52 13.04 -5.98
CA LEU A 78 9.72 12.74 -4.78
C LEU A 78 10.26 13.49 -3.55
N ASP A 79 11.58 13.57 -3.38
CA ASP A 79 12.22 14.26 -2.25
C ASP A 79 11.92 15.77 -2.23
N ARG A 80 11.60 16.35 -3.37
CA ARG A 80 11.14 17.75 -3.49
C ARG A 80 9.63 17.94 -3.20
N GLN A 81 8.90 16.86 -2.90
CA GLN A 81 7.45 16.88 -2.70
C GLN A 81 7.08 16.25 -1.32
N PRO A 82 7.47 16.87 -0.21
CA PRO A 82 7.27 16.30 1.13
C PRO A 82 5.79 16.06 1.46
N GLU A 83 4.89 16.94 1.06
CA GLU A 83 3.44 16.77 1.27
C GLU A 83 2.89 15.56 0.51
N ARG A 84 3.33 15.36 -0.75
CA ARG A 84 2.97 14.17 -1.53
C ARG A 84 3.48 12.91 -0.89
N GLN A 85 4.73 12.90 -0.40
CA GLN A 85 5.29 11.76 0.32
C GLN A 85 4.46 11.41 1.57
N MET A 86 4.09 12.41 2.37
CA MET A 86 3.25 12.21 3.55
C MET A 86 1.88 11.62 3.18
N ARG A 87 1.24 12.15 2.12
CA ARG A 87 -0.03 11.64 1.61
C ARG A 87 0.07 10.19 1.17
N ILE A 88 1.08 9.83 0.37
CA ILE A 88 1.33 8.47 -0.09
C ILE A 88 1.48 7.51 1.09
N ARG A 89 2.36 7.85 2.02
CA ARG A 89 2.66 7.02 3.19
C ARG A 89 1.43 6.76 4.03
N ARG A 90 0.64 7.81 4.29
CA ARG A 90 -0.61 7.69 5.03
C ARG A 90 -1.62 6.81 4.30
N ASN A 91 -1.86 7.08 3.01
CA ASN A 91 -2.82 6.32 2.23
C ASN A 91 -2.45 4.83 2.21
N ASN A 92 -1.17 4.50 2.04
CA ASN A 92 -0.68 3.14 2.10
C ASN A 92 -0.99 2.46 3.44
N ILE A 93 -0.78 3.15 4.58
CA ILE A 93 -1.12 2.62 5.90
C ILE A 93 -2.64 2.44 6.06
N ILE A 94 -3.43 3.47 5.74
CA ILE A 94 -4.88 3.44 5.92
C ILE A 94 -5.51 2.32 5.09
N HIS A 95 -5.19 2.23 3.80
CA HIS A 95 -5.72 1.19 2.93
C HIS A 95 -5.28 -0.21 3.36
N SER A 96 -4.04 -0.37 3.84
CA SER A 96 -3.56 -1.64 4.39
C SER A 96 -4.34 -2.05 5.64
N LEU A 97 -4.60 -1.12 6.56
CA LEU A 97 -5.37 -1.37 7.78
C LEU A 97 -6.83 -1.70 7.49
N LEU A 98 -7.45 -1.04 6.49
CA LEU A 98 -8.87 -1.18 6.20
C LEU A 98 -9.20 -2.36 5.28
N HIS A 99 -8.23 -2.82 4.45
CA HIS A 99 -8.54 -3.76 3.38
C HIS A 99 -7.58 -4.95 3.26
N HIS A 100 -6.37 -4.88 3.82
CA HIS A 100 -5.34 -5.87 3.52
C HIS A 100 -4.94 -6.77 4.68
N ASP A 101 -5.46 -6.53 5.89
CA ASP A 101 -5.24 -7.43 7.01
C ASP A 101 -5.91 -8.79 6.76
N TRP A 102 -5.24 -9.85 7.20
CA TRP A 102 -5.76 -11.22 7.10
C TRP A 102 -7.10 -11.43 7.81
N ALA A 103 -7.42 -10.59 8.79
CA ALA A 103 -8.68 -10.63 9.51
C ALA A 103 -9.89 -10.51 8.56
N TYR A 104 -9.82 -9.66 7.54
CA TYR A 104 -10.90 -9.51 6.55
C TYR A 104 -11.06 -10.75 5.67
N ARG A 105 -9.97 -11.42 5.31
CA ARG A 105 -10.02 -12.67 4.54
C ARG A 105 -10.65 -13.80 5.36
N TRP A 106 -10.26 -13.91 6.63
CA TRP A 106 -10.86 -14.90 7.53
C TRP A 106 -12.34 -14.62 7.78
N GLU A 107 -12.74 -13.37 7.93
CA GLU A 107 -14.15 -12.99 8.06
C GLU A 107 -14.95 -13.47 6.84
N THR A 108 -14.45 -13.22 5.62
CA THR A 108 -15.07 -13.69 4.38
C THR A 108 -15.16 -15.22 4.33
N VAL A 109 -14.10 -15.94 4.70
CA VAL A 109 -14.11 -17.43 4.72
C VAL A 109 -15.15 -17.95 5.69
N LEU A 110 -15.22 -17.41 6.91
CA LEU A 110 -16.21 -17.82 7.90
C LEU A 110 -17.63 -17.53 7.43
N GLN A 111 -17.86 -16.37 6.84
CA GLN A 111 -19.16 -15.99 6.28
C GLN A 111 -19.59 -16.95 5.15
N MET A 112 -18.68 -17.29 4.23
CA MET A 112 -18.96 -18.25 3.15
C MET A 112 -19.24 -19.66 3.68
N ALA A 113 -18.64 -20.02 4.81
CA ALA A 113 -18.89 -21.31 5.51
C ALA A 113 -20.16 -21.29 6.38
N GLY A 114 -20.90 -20.18 6.44
CA GLY A 114 -22.08 -20.05 7.31
C GLY A 114 -21.74 -19.99 8.80
N LEU A 115 -20.51 -19.66 9.16
CA LEU A 115 -20.02 -19.59 10.54
C LEU A 115 -19.99 -18.17 11.05
N ALA A 116 -20.32 -17.99 12.33
CA ALA A 116 -20.18 -16.70 12.99
C ALA A 116 -18.68 -16.33 13.16
N PRO A 117 -18.32 -15.05 13.01
CA PRO A 117 -16.96 -14.60 13.24
C PRO A 117 -16.57 -14.77 14.72
N LEU A 118 -15.33 -15.20 14.96
CA LEU A 118 -14.79 -15.34 16.31
C LEU A 118 -14.72 -13.97 17.01
N PRO A 119 -14.98 -13.90 18.34
CA PRO A 119 -14.94 -12.61 19.08
C PRO A 119 -13.62 -11.86 18.93
N MET A 120 -12.49 -12.58 18.88
CA MET A 120 -11.17 -11.96 18.68
C MET A 120 -11.02 -11.38 17.27
N LEU A 121 -11.64 -11.96 16.27
CA LEU A 121 -11.65 -11.43 14.89
C LEU A 121 -12.43 -10.11 14.84
N VAL A 122 -13.60 -10.08 15.44
CA VAL A 122 -14.42 -8.85 15.55
C VAL A 122 -13.64 -7.74 16.27
N LYS A 123 -12.99 -8.07 17.39
CA LYS A 123 -12.16 -7.12 18.14
C LYS A 123 -11.00 -6.61 17.31
N ARG A 124 -10.32 -7.47 16.53
CA ARG A 124 -9.24 -7.07 15.64
C ARG A 124 -9.73 -6.13 14.55
N ASN A 125 -10.81 -6.45 13.86
CA ASN A 125 -11.39 -5.60 12.82
C ASN A 125 -11.77 -4.21 13.35
N LYS A 126 -12.37 -4.16 14.56
CA LYS A 126 -12.65 -2.89 15.23
C LYS A 126 -11.36 -2.10 15.48
N ARG A 127 -10.33 -2.75 16.03
CA ARG A 127 -9.04 -2.10 16.31
C ARG A 127 -8.34 -1.58 15.05
N LEU A 128 -8.41 -2.31 13.93
CA LEU A 128 -7.83 -1.86 12.66
C LEU A 128 -8.50 -0.57 12.17
N LYS A 129 -9.82 -0.47 12.28
CA LYS A 129 -10.59 0.74 11.91
C LYS A 129 -10.26 1.92 12.81
N GLU A 130 -10.14 1.70 14.13
CA GLU A 130 -9.73 2.73 15.09
C GLU A 130 -8.33 3.28 14.77
N VAL A 131 -7.36 2.40 14.51
CA VAL A 131 -6.00 2.83 14.15
C VAL A 131 -5.98 3.58 12.81
N ALA A 132 -6.76 3.13 11.82
CA ALA A 132 -6.87 3.84 10.55
C ALA A 132 -7.44 5.26 10.72
N ALA A 133 -8.45 5.43 11.58
CA ALA A 133 -9.01 6.74 11.92
C ALA A 133 -7.97 7.65 12.59
N MET A 134 -7.23 7.13 13.58
CA MET A 134 -6.15 7.89 14.24
C MET A 134 -5.09 8.38 13.24
N VAL A 135 -4.65 7.51 12.31
CA VAL A 135 -3.69 7.89 11.25
C VAL A 135 -4.26 8.96 10.32
N ALA A 136 -5.58 8.94 10.07
CA ALA A 136 -6.23 9.97 9.26
C ALA A 136 -6.28 11.33 9.97
N GLU A 137 -6.53 11.36 11.28
CA GLU A 137 -6.66 12.57 12.10
C GLU A 137 -5.31 13.27 12.33
N GLU A 138 -4.24 12.53 12.66
CA GLU A 138 -2.89 13.08 12.92
C GLU A 138 -2.38 13.99 11.79
N GLN A 139 -2.82 13.77 10.57
CA GLN A 139 -2.40 14.61 9.45
C GLN A 139 -3.26 15.86 9.28
N CYS A 140 -4.53 15.85 9.66
CA CYS A 140 -5.36 17.05 9.62
C CYS A 140 -4.70 18.13 10.48
N GLU A 141 -4.28 17.76 11.68
CA GLU A 141 -3.54 18.64 12.59
C GLU A 141 -2.16 19.07 12.07
N SER A 142 -1.43 18.18 11.38
CA SER A 142 -0.10 18.51 10.86
C SER A 142 -0.16 19.48 9.68
N LEU A 143 -1.16 19.36 8.81
CA LEU A 143 -1.40 20.29 7.70
C LEU A 143 -1.88 21.67 8.19
N GLU A 144 -2.71 21.71 9.22
CA GLU A 144 -3.13 22.97 9.84
C GLU A 144 -1.93 23.71 10.49
N ARG A 145 -1.04 23.00 11.16
CA ARG A 145 0.19 23.59 11.74
C ARG A 145 1.14 24.16 10.69
N VAL A 146 1.19 23.57 9.50
CA VAL A 146 2.02 24.08 8.38
C VAL A 146 1.37 25.31 7.77
N ARG A 147 0.04 25.33 7.60
CA ARG A 147 -0.69 26.51 7.08
C ARG A 147 -0.65 27.72 8.01
N CYS A 148 -0.63 27.52 9.33
CA CYS A 148 -0.55 28.59 10.31
C CYS A 148 0.87 29.21 10.45
N ARG A 149 1.88 28.67 9.79
CA ARG A 149 3.26 29.17 9.82
C ARG A 149 3.66 29.94 8.55
N GLN A 150 2.77 30.07 7.59
CA GLN A 150 2.90 30.89 6.39
C GLN A 150 2.09 32.18 6.54
#